data_fa4b3592e2c811b92b03961fb3a49051
#
_entry.id   fa4b3592e2c811b92b03961fb3a49051
#
_cell.length_a   1.000
_cell.length_b   1.000
_cell.length_c   1.000
_cell.angle_alpha   90.00
_cell.angle_beta   90.00
_cell.angle_gamma   90.00
#
_symmetry.space_group_name_H-M   'P 1'
#
loop_
_entity.id
_entity.type
_entity.pdbx_description
1 polymer ?
#
loop_
_entity_poly.entity_id
_entity_poly.type
_entity_poly.pdbx_seq_one_letter_code
_entity_poly.pdbx_strand_id
1 'polypeptide(L)'
;MIFEQLKLNIDVKDSAFNELYPNHIKELAYRHWTPIVVARMAAEYLAEEPNSKVLDIGAGAGKFCLVGAASTKGMFFGVEQRASLTKISKKIADRHKITNVEFIHSNINEISFSDYDAFYFFNSFYENIDTSCLIDDTVLPDRDLYYDYSEYVKGQLDITPVGTRLATYWSKWDEIPSSFDLTGTACNGLLNFWKKIS
;
A
#
# COMPACT_ATOMS: atom_id res chain seq x y z
N MET A 1 -1.11 -0.20 -23.84
CA MET A 1 -1.44 -1.12 -22.71
C MET A 1 -1.50 -0.27 -21.43
N ILE A 2 -2.26 -0.69 -20.41
CA ILE A 2 -2.51 0.10 -19.16
C ILE A 2 -1.22 0.61 -18.51
N PHE A 3 -0.23 -0.24 -18.30
CA PHE A 3 1.04 0.16 -17.70
C PHE A 3 1.85 1.14 -18.54
N GLU A 4 1.77 1.09 -19.87
CA GLU A 4 2.39 2.09 -20.75
C GLU A 4 1.69 3.45 -20.64
N GLN A 5 0.37 3.46 -20.44
CA GLN A 5 -0.35 4.70 -20.17
C GLN A 5 0.08 5.33 -18.85
N LEU A 6 0.21 4.52 -17.77
CA LEU A 6 0.71 4.99 -16.48
C LEU A 6 2.12 5.57 -16.58
N LYS A 7 3.06 4.89 -17.28
CA LYS A 7 4.41 5.40 -17.53
C LYS A 7 4.45 6.74 -18.27
N LEU A 8 3.51 6.94 -19.19
CA LEU A 8 3.38 8.17 -19.98
C LEU A 8 2.54 9.24 -19.27
N ASN A 9 2.17 9.03 -18.01
CA ASN A 9 1.31 9.92 -17.23
C ASN A 9 -0.07 10.16 -17.87
N ILE A 10 -0.58 9.18 -18.62
CA ILE A 10 -1.93 9.19 -19.20
C ILE A 10 -2.92 8.65 -18.17
N ASP A 11 -4.08 9.28 -18.08
CA ASP A 11 -5.12 8.86 -17.16
C ASP A 11 -5.66 7.47 -17.51
N VAL A 12 -5.68 6.61 -16.49
CA VAL A 12 -6.24 5.26 -16.53
C VAL A 12 -7.42 5.19 -15.56
N LYS A 13 -8.57 4.73 -16.03
CA LYS A 13 -9.74 4.51 -15.16
C LYS A 13 -9.55 3.28 -14.28
N ASP A 14 -9.99 3.35 -13.03
CA ASP A 14 -9.98 2.21 -12.11
C ASP A 14 -10.65 0.97 -12.69
N SER A 15 -11.80 1.13 -13.36
CA SER A 15 -12.50 0.03 -14.01
C SER A 15 -11.65 -0.69 -15.07
N ALA A 16 -10.85 0.05 -15.85
CA ALA A 16 -9.96 -0.54 -16.86
C ALA A 16 -8.80 -1.29 -16.19
N PHE A 17 -8.20 -0.71 -15.14
CA PHE A 17 -7.12 -1.36 -14.38
C PHE A 17 -7.61 -2.64 -13.68
N ASN A 18 -8.81 -2.60 -13.12
CA ASN A 18 -9.39 -3.73 -12.40
C ASN A 18 -9.62 -4.95 -13.30
N GLU A 19 -9.72 -4.79 -14.65
CA GLU A 19 -9.80 -5.92 -15.59
C GLU A 19 -8.52 -6.79 -15.63
N LEU A 20 -7.43 -6.35 -15.02
CA LEU A 20 -6.23 -7.18 -14.86
C LEU A 20 -6.46 -8.36 -13.88
N TYR A 21 -7.48 -8.27 -13.03
CA TYR A 21 -7.74 -9.21 -11.95
C TYR A 21 -8.91 -10.16 -12.26
N PRO A 22 -8.94 -11.36 -11.65
CA PRO A 22 -10.10 -12.26 -11.70
C PRO A 22 -11.36 -11.61 -11.11
N ASN A 23 -12.55 -12.03 -11.56
CA ASN A 23 -13.82 -11.41 -11.16
C ASN A 23 -14.02 -11.37 -9.64
N HIS A 24 -13.78 -12.48 -8.94
CA HIS A 24 -13.93 -12.56 -7.47
C HIS A 24 -12.98 -11.61 -6.71
N ILE A 25 -11.85 -11.23 -7.31
CA ILE A 25 -10.93 -10.25 -6.73
C ILE A 25 -11.38 -8.82 -7.07
N LYS A 26 -11.97 -8.59 -8.25
CA LYS A 26 -12.52 -7.28 -8.62
C LYS A 26 -13.64 -6.82 -7.68
N GLU A 27 -14.38 -7.73 -7.09
CA GLU A 27 -15.43 -7.44 -6.11
C GLU A 27 -14.87 -6.75 -4.85
N LEU A 28 -13.61 -6.98 -4.52
CA LEU A 28 -12.92 -6.33 -3.41
C LEU A 28 -12.56 -4.86 -3.69
N ALA A 29 -12.57 -4.44 -4.97
CA ALA A 29 -12.06 -3.13 -5.38
C ALA A 29 -12.80 -1.95 -4.75
N TYR A 30 -14.09 -2.08 -4.49
CA TYR A 30 -14.91 -1.01 -3.93
C TYR A 30 -14.44 -0.55 -2.54
N ARG A 31 -13.96 -1.47 -1.71
CA ARG A 31 -13.65 -1.20 -0.31
C ARG A 31 -12.16 -1.32 0.03
N HIS A 32 -11.47 -2.23 -0.65
CA HIS A 32 -10.12 -2.64 -0.26
C HIS A 32 -9.02 -2.12 -1.18
N TRP A 33 -9.35 -1.44 -2.29
CA TRP A 33 -8.33 -1.02 -3.24
C TRP A 33 -8.16 0.48 -3.30
N THR A 34 -6.91 0.90 -3.29
CA THR A 34 -6.52 2.29 -3.55
C THR A 34 -6.94 2.72 -4.96
N PRO A 35 -7.68 3.83 -5.13
CA PRO A 35 -7.93 4.40 -6.46
C PRO A 35 -6.62 4.77 -7.16
N ILE A 36 -6.57 4.67 -8.51
CA ILE A 36 -5.34 4.94 -9.28
C ILE A 36 -4.82 6.35 -9.04
N VAL A 37 -5.69 7.34 -8.99
CA VAL A 37 -5.29 8.73 -8.73
C VAL A 37 -4.61 8.88 -7.37
N VAL A 38 -5.13 8.22 -6.35
CA VAL A 38 -4.54 8.19 -5.00
C VAL A 38 -3.20 7.46 -5.01
N ALA A 39 -3.16 6.28 -5.65
CA ALA A 39 -1.95 5.47 -5.74
C ALA A 39 -0.81 6.23 -6.43
N ARG A 40 -1.09 6.96 -7.52
CA ARG A 40 -0.09 7.80 -8.20
C ARG A 40 0.43 8.92 -7.34
N MET A 41 -0.48 9.72 -6.75
CA MET A 41 -0.09 10.83 -5.88
C MET A 41 0.75 10.37 -4.69
N ALA A 42 0.35 9.26 -4.05
CA ALA A 42 1.10 8.68 -2.95
C ALA A 42 2.47 8.15 -3.43
N ALA A 43 2.53 7.43 -4.56
CA ALA A 43 3.77 6.89 -5.09
C ALA A 43 4.76 7.99 -5.52
N GLU A 44 4.28 9.08 -6.14
CA GLU A 44 5.10 10.23 -6.50
C GLU A 44 5.71 10.91 -5.26
N TYR A 45 4.94 11.03 -4.18
CA TYR A 45 5.43 11.56 -2.91
C TYR A 45 6.46 10.64 -2.25
N LEU A 46 6.21 9.32 -2.23
CA LEU A 46 7.03 8.35 -1.51
C LEU A 46 8.32 8.01 -2.26
N ALA A 47 8.27 7.94 -3.60
CA ALA A 47 9.41 7.62 -4.46
C ALA A 47 9.97 8.88 -5.13
N GLU A 48 10.25 9.94 -4.33
CA GLU A 48 10.82 11.20 -4.83
C GLU A 48 12.19 10.99 -5.50
N GLU A 49 13.00 10.12 -4.88
CA GLU A 49 14.31 9.75 -5.43
C GLU A 49 14.22 8.43 -6.23
N PRO A 50 14.96 8.31 -7.32
CA PRO A 50 15.06 7.04 -8.04
C PRO A 50 15.54 5.91 -7.13
N ASN A 51 14.94 4.74 -7.27
CA ASN A 51 15.21 3.53 -6.49
C ASN A 51 14.85 3.61 -5.00
N SER A 52 14.14 4.66 -4.54
CA SER A 52 13.55 4.66 -3.19
C SER A 52 12.74 3.40 -2.98
N LYS A 53 12.99 2.70 -1.88
CA LYS A 53 12.29 1.48 -1.49
C LYS A 53 11.02 1.82 -0.73
N VAL A 54 9.87 1.63 -1.35
CA VAL A 54 8.55 1.94 -0.79
C VAL A 54 7.88 0.64 -0.34
N LEU A 55 7.55 0.54 0.95
CA LEU A 55 6.78 -0.57 1.51
C LEU A 55 5.28 -0.23 1.54
N ASP A 56 4.47 -1.08 0.92
CA ASP A 56 3.01 -1.10 1.01
C ASP A 56 2.59 -2.08 2.12
N ILE A 57 2.06 -1.53 3.20
CA ILE A 57 1.68 -2.26 4.41
C ILE A 57 0.29 -2.86 4.22
N GLY A 58 0.20 -4.19 4.02
CA GLY A 58 -1.06 -4.86 3.70
C GLY A 58 -1.47 -4.63 2.23
N ALA A 59 -0.62 -5.01 1.31
CA ALA A 59 -0.73 -4.68 -0.12
C ALA A 59 -1.96 -5.27 -0.82
N GLY A 60 -2.66 -6.23 -0.21
CA GLY A 60 -3.81 -6.91 -0.80
C GLY A 60 -3.45 -7.50 -2.16
N ALA A 61 -4.25 -7.15 -3.19
CA ALA A 61 -4.01 -7.59 -4.57
C ALA A 61 -2.90 -6.77 -5.30
N GLY A 62 -2.14 -5.93 -4.57
CA GLY A 62 -0.94 -5.25 -5.07
C GLY A 62 -1.18 -4.04 -5.96
N LYS A 63 -2.39 -3.47 -5.98
CA LYS A 63 -2.73 -2.39 -6.92
C LYS A 63 -1.87 -1.14 -6.72
N PHE A 64 -1.65 -0.70 -5.46
CA PHE A 64 -0.79 0.45 -5.17
C PHE A 64 0.63 0.23 -5.69
N CYS A 65 1.26 -0.89 -5.35
CA CYS A 65 2.61 -1.23 -5.79
C CYS A 65 2.74 -1.26 -7.32
N LEU A 66 1.77 -1.88 -8.02
CA LEU A 66 1.78 -1.97 -9.49
C LEU A 66 1.64 -0.60 -10.16
N VAL A 67 0.77 0.27 -9.62
CA VAL A 67 0.61 1.64 -10.12
C VAL A 67 1.86 2.46 -9.83
N GLY A 68 2.40 2.40 -8.63
CA GLY A 68 3.61 3.12 -8.23
C GLY A 68 4.82 2.72 -9.06
N ALA A 69 5.06 1.42 -9.22
CA ALA A 69 6.14 0.89 -10.04
C ALA A 69 6.05 1.31 -11.52
N ALA A 70 4.83 1.46 -12.05
CA ALA A 70 4.63 1.92 -13.42
C ALA A 70 4.76 3.44 -13.57
N SER A 71 4.44 4.21 -12.53
CA SER A 71 4.35 5.69 -12.60
C SER A 71 5.63 6.40 -12.15
N THR A 72 6.51 5.71 -11.44
CA THR A 72 7.73 6.29 -10.85
C THR A 72 8.98 5.46 -11.14
N LYS A 73 10.13 5.91 -10.65
CA LYS A 73 11.40 5.17 -10.68
C LYS A 73 11.72 4.49 -9.33
N GLY A 74 10.77 4.44 -8.41
CA GLY A 74 10.89 3.75 -7.12
C GLY A 74 10.87 2.23 -7.26
N MET A 75 11.33 1.56 -6.20
CA MET A 75 11.20 0.11 -5.99
C MET A 75 10.07 -0.12 -5.00
N PHE A 76 9.06 -0.89 -5.37
CA PHE A 76 7.87 -1.09 -4.55
C PHE A 76 7.84 -2.51 -3.97
N PHE A 77 7.55 -2.61 -2.68
CA PHE A 77 7.47 -3.86 -1.93
C PHE A 77 6.09 -3.95 -1.30
N GLY A 78 5.31 -4.98 -1.64
CA GLY A 78 3.99 -5.18 -1.06
C GLY A 78 3.98 -6.37 -0.11
N VAL A 79 3.69 -6.14 1.16
CA VAL A 79 3.52 -7.21 2.16
C VAL A 79 2.04 -7.57 2.27
N GLU A 80 1.75 -8.86 2.17
CA GLU A 80 0.38 -9.39 2.28
C GLU A 80 0.39 -10.78 2.93
N GLN A 81 -0.46 -10.96 3.94
CA GLN A 81 -0.58 -12.21 4.68
C GLN A 81 -1.32 -13.33 3.92
N ARG A 82 -2.12 -12.97 2.91
CA ARG A 82 -2.86 -13.94 2.08
C ARG A 82 -2.05 -14.40 0.88
N ALA A 83 -1.65 -15.66 0.87
CA ALA A 83 -0.91 -16.26 -0.23
C ALA A 83 -1.64 -16.15 -1.58
N SER A 84 -2.97 -16.22 -1.57
CA SER A 84 -3.83 -16.09 -2.77
C SER A 84 -3.66 -14.72 -3.43
N LEU A 85 -3.69 -13.64 -2.66
CA LEU A 85 -3.55 -12.26 -3.15
C LEU A 85 -2.11 -11.99 -3.62
N THR A 86 -1.11 -12.38 -2.82
CA THR A 86 0.31 -12.29 -3.21
C THR A 86 0.60 -13.01 -4.53
N LYS A 87 0.03 -14.21 -4.73
CA LYS A 87 0.19 -14.96 -5.99
C LYS A 87 -0.41 -14.23 -7.19
N ILE A 88 -1.57 -13.58 -7.00
CA ILE A 88 -2.23 -12.81 -8.07
C ILE A 88 -1.38 -11.59 -8.42
N SER A 89 -0.91 -10.84 -7.44
CA SER A 89 -0.06 -9.67 -7.63
C SER A 89 1.22 -10.01 -8.40
N LYS A 90 1.94 -11.07 -7.99
CA LYS A 90 3.13 -11.59 -8.68
C LYS A 90 2.82 -11.94 -10.14
N LYS A 91 1.72 -12.67 -10.38
CA LYS A 91 1.31 -13.08 -11.73
C LYS A 91 1.02 -11.88 -12.66
N ILE A 92 0.46 -10.79 -12.11
CA ILE A 92 0.21 -9.56 -12.88
C ILE A 92 1.54 -8.87 -13.20
N ALA A 93 2.43 -8.70 -12.20
CA ALA A 93 3.75 -8.12 -12.40
C ALA A 93 4.56 -8.87 -13.49
N ASP A 94 4.63 -10.20 -13.40
CA ASP A 94 5.33 -11.06 -14.35
C ASP A 94 4.76 -10.93 -15.77
N ARG A 95 3.42 -11.03 -15.90
CA ARG A 95 2.72 -10.92 -17.20
C ARG A 95 3.02 -9.60 -17.90
N HIS A 96 3.12 -8.52 -17.14
CA HIS A 96 3.33 -7.17 -17.66
C HIS A 96 4.78 -6.69 -17.60
N LYS A 97 5.70 -7.56 -17.16
CA LYS A 97 7.15 -7.31 -17.08
C LYS A 97 7.48 -6.07 -16.23
N ILE A 98 6.80 -5.94 -15.09
CA ILE A 98 7.08 -4.89 -14.11
C ILE A 98 8.17 -5.43 -13.19
N THR A 99 9.38 -4.88 -13.30
CA THR A 99 10.57 -5.42 -12.65
C THR A 99 10.99 -4.68 -11.37
N ASN A 100 10.39 -3.52 -11.12
CA ASN A 100 10.65 -2.70 -9.95
C ASN A 100 9.52 -2.85 -8.89
N VAL A 101 8.99 -4.06 -8.77
CA VAL A 101 8.00 -4.44 -7.74
C VAL A 101 8.30 -5.83 -7.22
N GLU A 102 8.15 -6.02 -5.92
CA GLU A 102 8.21 -7.30 -5.24
C GLU A 102 7.01 -7.48 -4.32
N PHE A 103 6.45 -8.69 -4.26
CA PHE A 103 5.36 -9.02 -3.35
C PHE A 103 5.82 -10.09 -2.36
N ILE A 104 5.68 -9.79 -1.08
CA ILE A 104 6.14 -10.60 0.04
C ILE A 104 4.93 -11.25 0.71
N HIS A 105 4.87 -12.59 0.70
CA HIS A 105 3.88 -13.34 1.48
C HIS A 105 4.40 -13.49 2.90
N SER A 106 3.95 -12.64 3.79
CA SER A 106 4.35 -12.63 5.20
C SER A 106 3.32 -11.87 6.04
N ASN A 107 3.35 -12.07 7.34
CA ASN A 107 2.64 -11.18 8.25
C ASN A 107 3.46 -9.90 8.46
N ILE A 108 2.79 -8.78 8.71
CA ILE A 108 3.47 -7.48 8.87
C ILE A 108 4.44 -7.46 10.05
N ASN A 109 4.13 -8.17 11.13
CA ASN A 109 4.98 -8.25 12.32
C ASN A 109 6.29 -9.05 12.12
N GLU A 110 6.48 -9.67 10.95
CA GLU A 110 7.71 -10.33 10.54
C GLU A 110 8.61 -9.43 9.67
N ILE A 111 8.18 -8.20 9.34
CA ILE A 111 8.85 -7.30 8.42
C ILE A 111 9.54 -6.17 9.20
N SER A 112 10.85 -6.08 9.08
CA SER A 112 11.62 -4.92 9.57
C SER A 112 11.45 -3.74 8.62
N PHE A 113 11.17 -2.54 9.16
CA PHE A 113 11.04 -1.32 8.35
C PHE A 113 12.40 -0.67 8.03
N SER A 114 13.48 -1.13 8.65
CA SER A 114 14.85 -0.62 8.40
C SER A 114 15.36 -0.81 6.96
N ASP A 115 14.74 -1.71 6.21
CA ASP A 115 15.11 -2.04 4.83
C ASP A 115 14.44 -1.14 3.79
N TYR A 116 13.57 -0.22 4.23
CA TYR A 116 12.73 0.61 3.37
C TYR A 116 12.91 2.10 3.67
N ASP A 117 12.73 2.94 2.64
CA ASP A 117 12.92 4.39 2.71
C ASP A 117 11.61 5.15 2.94
N ALA A 118 10.49 4.57 2.55
CA ALA A 118 9.16 5.19 2.63
C ALA A 118 8.04 4.15 2.74
N PHE A 119 6.86 4.58 3.21
CA PHE A 119 5.78 3.67 3.57
C PHE A 119 4.42 4.15 3.05
N TYR A 120 3.61 3.21 2.58
CA TYR A 120 2.21 3.42 2.26
C TYR A 120 1.32 2.60 3.19
N PHE A 121 0.25 3.21 3.71
CA PHE A 121 -0.69 2.56 4.61
C PHE A 121 -2.13 2.95 4.26
N PHE A 122 -2.95 1.95 3.94
CA PHE A 122 -4.37 2.12 3.64
C PHE A 122 -5.20 1.17 4.48
N ASN A 123 -5.55 1.55 5.69
CA ASN A 123 -6.54 0.86 6.54
C ASN A 123 -6.38 -0.68 6.58
N SER A 124 -5.13 -1.16 6.57
CA SER A 124 -4.77 -2.54 6.20
C SER A 124 -5.25 -3.61 7.18
N PHE A 125 -5.61 -3.21 8.42
CA PHE A 125 -6.02 -4.16 9.48
C PHE A 125 -7.49 -4.03 9.85
N TYR A 126 -8.23 -3.16 9.17
CA TYR A 126 -9.59 -2.77 9.54
C TYR A 126 -10.59 -3.93 9.46
N GLU A 127 -10.35 -4.95 8.67
CA GLU A 127 -11.17 -6.16 8.61
C GLU A 127 -11.23 -6.92 9.95
N ASN A 128 -10.25 -6.73 10.84
CA ASN A 128 -10.25 -7.32 12.18
C ASN A 128 -11.27 -6.67 13.12
N ILE A 129 -11.75 -5.46 12.82
CA ILE A 129 -12.73 -4.73 13.64
C ILE A 129 -14.05 -4.46 12.91
N ASP A 130 -14.08 -4.52 11.58
CA ASP A 130 -15.28 -4.41 10.76
C ASP A 130 -15.42 -5.62 9.82
N THR A 131 -16.18 -6.58 10.25
CA THR A 131 -16.40 -7.85 9.53
C THR A 131 -17.50 -7.77 8.47
N SER A 132 -18.06 -6.58 8.19
CA SER A 132 -19.15 -6.43 7.22
C SER A 132 -18.74 -6.69 5.77
N CYS A 133 -17.43 -6.71 5.48
CA CYS A 133 -16.89 -6.99 4.15
C CYS A 133 -15.49 -7.60 4.29
N LEU A 134 -15.43 -8.89 4.57
CA LEU A 134 -14.18 -9.65 4.64
C LEU A 134 -13.61 -9.84 3.23
N ILE A 135 -12.27 -9.89 3.15
CA ILE A 135 -11.58 -10.20 1.89
C ILE A 135 -11.82 -11.65 1.48
N ASP A 136 -11.68 -12.57 2.42
CA ASP A 136 -11.98 -14.01 2.29
C ASP A 136 -12.15 -14.66 3.68
N ASP A 137 -12.28 -15.97 3.72
CA ASP A 137 -12.43 -16.79 4.93
C ASP A 137 -11.10 -17.45 5.38
N THR A 138 -9.99 -17.16 4.71
CA THR A 138 -8.68 -17.78 5.03
C THR A 138 -8.01 -17.16 6.24
N VAL A 139 -8.36 -15.91 6.58
CA VAL A 139 -7.89 -15.21 7.77
C VAL A 139 -9.11 -14.82 8.60
N LEU A 140 -9.22 -15.40 9.79
CA LEU A 140 -10.30 -15.07 10.71
C LEU A 140 -10.03 -13.73 11.37
N PRO A 141 -11.01 -12.79 11.35
CA PRO A 141 -10.87 -11.50 12.03
C PRO A 141 -10.71 -11.69 13.54
N ASP A 142 -9.79 -10.95 14.12
CA ASP A 142 -9.58 -10.90 15.56
C ASP A 142 -9.25 -9.45 15.95
N ARG A 143 -10.05 -8.90 16.88
CA ARG A 143 -9.90 -7.53 17.33
C ARG A 143 -8.53 -7.25 17.96
N ASP A 144 -7.96 -8.23 18.65
CA ASP A 144 -6.64 -8.09 19.29
C ASP A 144 -5.55 -7.96 18.22
N LEU A 145 -5.67 -8.67 17.07
CA LEU A 145 -4.76 -8.53 15.94
C LEU A 145 -4.76 -7.12 15.32
N TYR A 146 -5.90 -6.40 15.35
CA TYR A 146 -5.91 -5.01 14.90
C TYR A 146 -4.98 -4.14 15.73
N TYR A 147 -5.04 -4.27 17.06
CA TYR A 147 -4.20 -3.50 17.96
C TYR A 147 -2.73 -3.94 17.87
N ASP A 148 -2.46 -5.23 17.86
CA ASP A 148 -1.10 -5.78 17.78
C ASP A 148 -0.39 -5.31 16.49
N TYR A 149 -1.06 -5.38 15.34
CA TYR A 149 -0.49 -4.93 14.08
C TYR A 149 -0.33 -3.41 14.00
N SER A 150 -1.30 -2.66 14.50
CA SER A 150 -1.23 -1.20 14.53
C SER A 150 -0.10 -0.72 15.45
N GLU A 151 0.06 -1.33 16.64
CA GLU A 151 1.16 -1.05 17.57
C GLU A 151 2.51 -1.41 16.95
N TYR A 152 2.61 -2.58 16.31
CA TYR A 152 3.83 -2.99 15.63
C TYR A 152 4.23 -1.99 14.54
N VAL A 153 3.33 -1.65 13.63
CA VAL A 153 3.58 -0.68 12.56
C VAL A 153 3.99 0.67 13.11
N LYS A 154 3.28 1.17 14.13
CA LYS A 154 3.60 2.43 14.80
C LYS A 154 5.00 2.41 15.42
N GLY A 155 5.36 1.35 16.12
CA GLY A 155 6.69 1.17 16.69
C GLY A 155 7.79 1.08 15.64
N GLN A 156 7.54 0.38 14.53
CA GLN A 156 8.49 0.29 13.41
C GLN A 156 8.68 1.64 12.71
N LEU A 157 7.62 2.41 12.48
CA LEU A 157 7.69 3.76 11.93
C LEU A 157 8.47 4.70 12.85
N ASP A 158 8.28 4.56 14.16
CA ASP A 158 8.92 5.45 15.16
C ASP A 158 10.44 5.30 15.23
N ILE A 159 10.99 4.16 14.82
CA ILE A 159 12.43 3.93 14.78
C ILE A 159 13.07 4.17 13.40
N THR A 160 12.29 4.56 12.37
CA THR A 160 12.85 4.92 11.06
C THR A 160 13.70 6.21 11.13
N PRO A 161 14.59 6.47 10.17
CA PRO A 161 15.38 7.71 10.14
C PRO A 161 14.53 8.98 10.00
N VAL A 162 15.02 10.10 10.56
CA VAL A 162 14.46 11.43 10.29
C VAL A 162 14.47 11.70 8.79
N GLY A 163 13.37 12.23 8.28
CA GLY A 163 13.15 12.46 6.84
C GLY A 163 12.38 11.35 6.14
N THR A 164 12.18 10.18 6.78
CA THR A 164 11.31 9.10 6.25
C THR A 164 9.94 9.64 5.89
N ARG A 165 9.42 9.22 4.74
CA ARG A 165 8.10 9.61 4.23
C ARG A 165 7.07 8.52 4.45
N LEU A 166 5.87 8.94 4.81
CA LEU A 166 4.70 8.07 4.93
C LEU A 166 3.53 8.71 4.19
N ALA A 167 2.79 7.93 3.44
CA ALA A 167 1.50 8.32 2.89
C ALA A 167 0.41 7.41 3.43
N THR A 168 -0.66 8.00 3.95
CA THR A 168 -1.80 7.23 4.48
C THR A 168 -3.08 7.59 3.75
N TYR A 169 -3.91 6.60 3.48
CA TYR A 169 -5.22 6.78 2.86
C TYR A 169 -6.30 6.15 3.75
N TRP A 170 -7.33 6.93 4.13
CA TRP A 170 -8.41 6.50 5.04
C TRP A 170 -7.92 5.97 6.42
N SER A 171 -6.73 6.34 6.86
CA SER A 171 -6.15 5.90 8.13
C SER A 171 -6.49 6.86 9.26
N LYS A 172 -6.52 6.35 10.49
CA LYS A 172 -6.72 7.15 11.68
C LYS A 172 -5.41 7.85 12.07
N TRP A 173 -5.51 9.04 12.62
CA TRP A 173 -4.34 9.83 13.02
C TRP A 173 -3.59 9.25 14.21
N ASP A 174 -4.28 8.52 15.10
CA ASP A 174 -3.69 7.86 16.26
C ASP A 174 -2.84 6.62 15.89
N GLU A 175 -2.97 6.12 14.66
CA GLU A 175 -2.12 5.07 14.10
C GLU A 175 -0.72 5.60 13.70
N ILE A 176 -0.53 6.94 13.61
CA ILE A 176 0.72 7.55 13.19
C ILE A 176 1.52 8.00 14.43
N PRO A 177 2.85 7.70 14.49
CA PRO A 177 3.68 8.17 15.60
C PRO A 177 3.77 9.69 15.66
N SER A 178 3.88 10.25 16.86
CA SER A 178 4.05 11.69 17.07
C SER A 178 5.39 12.23 16.54
N SER A 179 6.31 11.36 16.14
CA SER A 179 7.56 11.70 15.44
C SER A 179 7.38 12.06 13.98
N PHE A 180 6.15 11.95 13.43
CA PHE A 180 5.80 12.35 12.07
C PHE A 180 4.92 13.59 12.05
N ASP A 181 5.29 14.59 11.24
CA ASP A 181 4.47 15.77 10.95
C ASP A 181 3.70 15.61 9.65
N LEU A 182 2.46 16.12 9.65
CA LEU A 182 1.65 16.22 8.44
C LEU A 182 2.22 17.31 7.54
N THR A 183 2.67 16.95 6.33
CA THR A 183 3.25 17.88 5.35
C THR A 183 2.28 18.29 4.26
N GLY A 184 1.17 17.57 4.09
CA GLY A 184 0.15 17.88 3.09
C GLY A 184 -1.01 16.90 3.09
N THR A 185 -2.09 17.29 2.42
CA THR A 185 -3.28 16.45 2.23
C THR A 185 -3.79 16.55 0.80
N ALA A 186 -4.46 15.49 0.33
CA ALA A 186 -5.15 15.45 -0.95
C ALA A 186 -6.45 14.64 -0.86
N CYS A 187 -7.21 14.57 -1.95
CA CYS A 187 -8.43 13.77 -2.02
C CYS A 187 -9.43 14.09 -0.89
N ASN A 188 -9.72 15.38 -0.67
CA ASN A 188 -10.60 15.87 0.40
C ASN A 188 -10.12 15.50 1.82
N GLY A 189 -8.81 15.45 2.05
CA GLY A 189 -8.23 15.10 3.35
C GLY A 189 -8.13 13.59 3.62
N LEU A 190 -8.50 12.75 2.67
CA LEU A 190 -8.42 11.30 2.81
C LEU A 190 -7.01 10.74 2.57
N LEU A 191 -6.24 11.37 1.67
CA LEU A 191 -4.83 11.07 1.44
C LEU A 191 -3.99 12.07 2.22
N ASN A 192 -3.16 11.57 3.13
CA ASN A 192 -2.31 12.40 3.98
C ASN A 192 -0.83 12.05 3.75
N PHE A 193 -0.01 13.08 3.71
CA PHE A 193 1.43 12.98 3.52
C PHE A 193 2.15 13.39 4.80
N TRP A 194 3.03 12.53 5.27
CA TRP A 194 3.73 12.70 6.54
C TRP A 194 5.23 12.60 6.32
N LYS A 195 5.98 13.33 7.13
CA LYS A 195 7.45 13.25 7.16
C LYS A 195 7.94 13.14 8.60
N LYS A 196 8.84 12.22 8.84
CA LYS A 196 9.47 12.04 10.14
C LYS A 196 10.37 13.23 10.47
N ILE A 197 10.20 13.78 11.68
CA ILE A 197 10.89 15.00 12.14
C ILE A 197 11.81 14.77 13.35
N SER A 198 11.60 13.68 14.09
CA SER A 198 12.40 13.38 15.30
C SER A 198 12.59 11.87 15.51
#